data_9a8abb9c301d768aa1d197ad7bdf3ffa
#
_entry.id   9a8abb9c301d768aa1d197ad7bdf3ffa
#
_cell.length_a   1.000
_cell.length_b   1.000
_cell.length_c   1.000
_cell.angle_alpha   90.00
_cell.angle_beta   90.00
_cell.angle_gamma   90.00
#
_symmetry.space_group_name_H-M   'P 1'
#
loop_
_entity.id
_entity.type
_entity.pdbx_description
1 polymer ?
#
loop_
_entity_poly.entity_id
_entity_poly.type
_entity_poly.pdbx_seq_one_letter_code
_entity_poly.pdbx_strand_id
1 'polypeptide(L)'
;MANVVVVGAQWGDEGKGKLVDWLSERADVIARFQGGHNAGHTLVIDGKVYKLNALPSGVVRGGKLSVIGNGVVLDPWHLLSEIAAIREKGVSITPETLMIAENTPLILPIHGELDRAREEAASKGTKIGTTGRGIGPAYEDKVGRRAVRVADLSDEATLIARVDRALQHHDPLRRGLGIAPVDRDALIAQLQEIAPQILPYAGPVWKVLLEARRAGKRILFEGAQGALLDIDFGTYPFVTSSNVIAGQAATGVGLGPGAIDYVLGIVKAYTTRVGEGPFPTELDDADGERLGTRGHEFGTVTGRKRRCGWFDACLVRQTCATSGMNGIALTKLDVLDGFETLKICVGYDLDGTRLDHLPMAAEAQARCVPIYEELPGWAQSTEGARSWADLPAEAIKYVRRVEELIGCPVALLSTSPEREDTILVTDPFAD
;
A
#
# COMPACT_ATOMS: atom_id res chain seq x y z
N MET A 1 -21.75 13.39 0.97
CA MET A 1 -20.32 13.52 1.34
C MET A 1 -19.60 12.30 0.84
N ALA A 2 -18.51 12.48 0.11
CA ALA A 2 -17.82 11.39 -0.57
C ALA A 2 -16.99 10.53 0.39
N ASN A 3 -17.01 9.21 0.19
CA ASN A 3 -16.06 8.26 0.78
C ASN A 3 -14.91 8.06 -0.20
N VAL A 4 -13.70 8.28 0.27
CA VAL A 4 -12.50 8.32 -0.56
C VAL A 4 -11.64 7.08 -0.36
N VAL A 5 -11.27 6.40 -1.45
CA VAL A 5 -10.25 5.34 -1.43
C VAL A 5 -8.94 5.91 -1.94
N VAL A 6 -7.85 5.69 -1.19
CA VAL A 6 -6.49 6.04 -1.59
C VAL A 6 -5.72 4.78 -1.91
N VAL A 7 -5.23 4.66 -3.13
CA VAL A 7 -4.37 3.55 -3.58
C VAL A 7 -3.11 4.08 -4.26
N GLY A 8 -2.00 3.35 -4.13
CA GLY A 8 -0.83 3.60 -4.96
C GLY A 8 -1.09 3.12 -6.39
N ALA A 9 -0.76 3.91 -7.39
CA ALA A 9 -1.01 3.57 -8.79
C ALA A 9 0.20 2.93 -9.49
N GLN A 10 1.34 2.80 -8.80
CA GLN A 10 2.57 2.22 -9.31
C GLN A 10 2.98 1.00 -8.46
N TRP A 11 4.27 0.79 -8.18
CA TRP A 11 4.78 -0.33 -7.37
C TRP A 11 4.92 -0.03 -5.87
N GLY A 12 4.14 0.88 -5.32
CA GLY A 12 4.29 1.34 -3.94
C GLY A 12 5.33 2.47 -3.82
N ASP A 13 5.50 2.97 -2.61
CA ASP A 13 6.45 4.06 -2.29
C ASP A 13 6.21 5.39 -3.05
N GLU A 14 5.00 5.61 -3.55
CA GLU A 14 4.58 6.82 -4.27
C GLU A 14 4.46 8.06 -3.38
N GLY A 15 4.76 7.95 -2.07
CA GLY A 15 4.59 9.06 -1.14
C GLY A 15 3.19 9.16 -0.53
N LYS A 16 2.46 8.03 -0.46
CA LYS A 16 1.10 7.97 0.11
C LYS A 16 0.98 8.58 1.51
N GLY A 17 1.99 8.41 2.37
CA GLY A 17 1.93 8.84 3.76
C GLY A 17 1.55 10.31 3.93
N LYS A 18 2.20 11.24 3.21
CA LYS A 18 1.90 12.68 3.22
C LYS A 18 0.43 12.97 2.87
N LEU A 19 -0.04 12.35 1.78
CA LEU A 19 -1.40 12.62 1.27
C LEU A 19 -2.48 11.95 2.10
N VAL A 20 -2.24 10.75 2.60
CA VAL A 20 -3.16 10.08 3.54
C VAL A 20 -3.26 10.86 4.84
N ASP A 21 -2.15 11.41 5.36
CA ASP A 21 -2.17 12.30 6.52
C ASP A 21 -3.01 13.56 6.26
N TRP A 22 -2.79 14.22 5.12
CA TRP A 22 -3.55 15.41 4.72
C TRP A 22 -5.06 15.12 4.57
N LEU A 23 -5.43 13.99 3.94
CA LEU A 23 -6.80 13.54 3.79
C LEU A 23 -7.41 13.06 5.11
N SER A 24 -6.63 12.42 5.98
CA SER A 24 -7.11 11.90 7.27
C SER A 24 -7.63 13.00 8.18
N GLU A 25 -7.12 14.22 8.05
CA GLU A 25 -7.64 15.38 8.79
C GLU A 25 -9.09 15.73 8.43
N ARG A 26 -9.47 15.48 7.18
CA ARG A 26 -10.79 15.78 6.62
C ARG A 26 -11.78 14.63 6.76
N ALA A 27 -11.33 13.44 7.07
CA ALA A 27 -12.16 12.27 7.28
C ALA A 27 -12.61 12.12 8.74
N ASP A 28 -13.75 11.50 8.96
CA ASP A 28 -14.28 11.15 10.29
C ASP A 28 -13.85 9.75 10.71
N VAL A 29 -13.68 8.86 9.74
CA VAL A 29 -13.23 7.46 9.92
C VAL A 29 -12.11 7.13 8.95
N ILE A 30 -11.06 6.47 9.42
CA ILE A 30 -9.97 5.98 8.59
C ILE A 30 -9.91 4.46 8.65
N ALA A 31 -10.04 3.78 7.50
CA ALA A 31 -10.14 2.33 7.43
C ALA A 31 -9.02 1.71 6.57
N ARG A 32 -8.20 0.87 7.16
CA ARG A 32 -7.29 -0.01 6.42
C ARG A 32 -8.02 -1.25 5.96
N PHE A 33 -7.92 -1.56 4.68
CA PHE A 33 -8.73 -2.59 4.05
C PHE A 33 -7.93 -3.79 3.53
N GLN A 34 -6.61 -3.74 3.47
CA GLN A 34 -5.76 -4.83 2.96
C GLN A 34 -4.29 -4.71 3.43
N GLY A 35 -3.46 -5.72 3.12
CA GLY A 35 -2.06 -5.77 3.49
C GLY A 35 -1.87 -6.26 4.92
N GLY A 36 -0.76 -5.90 5.51
CA GLY A 36 -0.39 -6.23 6.89
C GLY A 36 0.68 -5.25 7.36
N HIS A 37 1.46 -5.66 8.36
CA HIS A 37 2.52 -4.82 8.91
C HIS A 37 3.81 -4.76 8.04
N ASN A 38 3.78 -5.34 6.83
CA ASN A 38 4.86 -5.23 5.83
C ASN A 38 4.92 -3.85 5.14
N ALA A 39 3.81 -3.12 5.12
CA ALA A 39 3.79 -1.74 4.65
C ALA A 39 4.05 -0.81 5.84
N GLY A 40 4.94 0.15 5.66
CA GLY A 40 5.21 1.17 6.67
C GLY A 40 5.09 2.55 6.05
N HIS A 41 4.52 3.49 6.80
CA HIS A 41 4.54 4.89 6.42
C HIS A 41 4.92 5.77 7.62
N THR A 42 5.54 6.87 7.31
CA THR A 42 5.99 7.84 8.30
C THR A 42 5.13 9.08 8.18
N LEU A 43 4.60 9.53 9.31
CA LEU A 43 3.86 10.77 9.44
C LEU A 43 4.69 11.74 10.29
N VAL A 44 4.65 13.02 9.93
CA VAL A 44 5.24 14.10 10.74
C VAL A 44 4.13 15.06 11.13
N ILE A 45 3.81 15.12 12.41
CA ILE A 45 2.74 15.96 12.97
C ILE A 45 3.32 16.79 14.10
N ASP A 46 3.24 18.11 14.00
CA ASP A 46 3.78 19.06 14.99
C ASP A 46 5.26 18.75 15.34
N GLY A 47 6.08 18.42 14.34
CA GLY A 47 7.49 18.08 14.49
C GLY A 47 7.76 16.68 15.09
N LYS A 48 6.73 15.93 15.45
CA LYS A 48 6.86 14.55 15.94
C LYS A 48 6.74 13.54 14.81
N VAL A 49 7.65 12.58 14.78
CA VAL A 49 7.67 11.52 13.77
C VAL A 49 6.93 10.29 14.29
N TYR A 50 5.92 9.83 13.55
CA TYR A 50 5.17 8.61 13.81
C TYR A 50 5.44 7.59 12.69
N LYS A 51 5.93 6.42 13.04
CA LYS A 51 6.12 5.31 12.11
C LYS A 51 5.00 4.31 12.34
N LEU A 52 4.13 4.13 11.34
CA LEU A 52 2.97 3.24 11.40
C LEU A 52 3.16 2.09 10.41
N ASN A 53 2.74 0.89 10.82
CA ASN A 53 2.75 -0.31 9.99
C ASN A 53 1.35 -0.94 9.87
N ALA A 54 0.80 -1.45 10.99
CA ALA A 54 -0.54 -2.04 11.03
C ALA A 54 -1.63 -1.01 11.32
N LEU A 55 -1.32 -0.01 12.16
CA LEU A 55 -2.27 1.02 12.54
C LEU A 55 -2.64 1.93 11.37
N PRO A 56 -3.93 2.30 11.22
CA PRO A 56 -4.34 3.35 10.28
C PRO A 56 -3.78 4.72 10.65
N SER A 57 -3.57 5.60 9.66
CA SER A 57 -3.03 6.94 9.86
C SER A 57 -3.85 7.81 10.83
N GLY A 58 -5.14 7.54 10.93
CA GLY A 58 -6.06 8.29 11.80
C GLY A 58 -5.77 8.17 13.29
N VAL A 59 -5.07 7.11 13.75
CA VAL A 59 -4.80 6.89 15.19
C VAL A 59 -4.03 8.04 15.84
N VAL A 60 -3.17 8.73 15.08
CA VAL A 60 -2.38 9.87 15.58
C VAL A 60 -3.14 11.18 15.60
N ARG A 61 -4.41 11.17 15.15
CA ARG A 61 -5.31 12.32 15.10
C ARG A 61 -6.46 12.11 16.07
N GLY A 62 -6.51 12.88 17.14
CA GLY A 62 -7.58 12.78 18.15
C GLY A 62 -8.98 12.90 17.57
N GLY A 63 -9.96 12.24 18.20
CA GLY A 63 -11.39 12.36 17.89
C GLY A 63 -11.87 11.60 16.65
N LYS A 64 -11.03 10.74 16.03
CA LYS A 64 -11.37 9.94 14.86
C LYS A 64 -11.39 8.45 15.18
N LEU A 65 -12.29 7.72 14.50
CA LEU A 65 -12.29 6.28 14.55
C LEU A 65 -11.33 5.72 13.49
N SER A 66 -10.40 4.91 13.92
CA SER A 66 -9.51 4.13 13.06
C SER A 66 -9.95 2.68 13.00
N VAL A 67 -9.94 2.08 11.83
CA VAL A 67 -10.48 0.74 11.60
C VAL A 67 -9.47 -0.14 10.87
N ILE A 68 -9.29 -1.36 11.37
CA ILE A 68 -8.57 -2.43 10.67
C ILE A 68 -9.61 -3.43 10.15
N GLY A 69 -9.76 -3.49 8.83
CA GLY A 69 -10.75 -4.32 8.15
C GLY A 69 -10.35 -5.78 8.00
N ASN A 70 -11.31 -6.62 7.67
CA ASN A 70 -11.15 -8.06 7.46
C ASN A 70 -10.27 -8.44 6.26
N GLY A 71 -9.97 -7.49 5.38
CA GLY A 71 -9.04 -7.69 4.27
C GLY A 71 -7.57 -7.66 4.70
N VAL A 72 -7.27 -7.11 5.87
CA VAL A 72 -5.93 -7.10 6.46
C VAL A 72 -5.58 -8.49 7.02
N VAL A 73 -4.29 -8.87 7.00
CA VAL A 73 -3.74 -9.94 7.84
C VAL A 73 -2.97 -9.29 8.98
N LEU A 74 -3.34 -9.61 10.22
CA LEU A 74 -2.93 -8.88 11.42
C LEU A 74 -1.97 -9.69 12.28
N ASP A 75 -0.76 -9.19 12.47
CA ASP A 75 0.14 -9.68 13.52
C ASP A 75 -0.26 -9.02 14.86
N PRO A 76 -0.84 -9.78 15.81
CA PRO A 76 -1.35 -9.18 17.03
C PRO A 76 -0.24 -8.73 17.98
N TRP A 77 0.92 -9.38 17.99
CA TRP A 77 2.06 -8.98 18.82
C TRP A 77 2.68 -7.68 18.30
N HIS A 78 2.86 -7.59 16.97
CA HIS A 78 3.34 -6.36 16.34
C HIS A 78 2.36 -5.20 16.57
N LEU A 79 1.05 -5.43 16.45
CA LEU A 79 0.04 -4.40 16.71
C LEU A 79 0.13 -3.87 18.14
N LEU A 80 0.23 -4.75 19.15
CA LEU A 80 0.34 -4.34 20.56
C LEU A 80 1.63 -3.54 20.80
N SER A 81 2.75 -3.95 20.21
CA SER A 81 4.01 -3.21 20.26
C SER A 81 3.89 -1.83 19.61
N GLU A 82 3.22 -1.74 18.46
CA GLU A 82 3.00 -0.48 17.76
C GLU A 82 2.07 0.45 18.58
N ILE A 83 0.99 -0.07 19.16
CA ILE A 83 0.11 0.67 20.07
C ILE A 83 0.90 1.23 21.26
N ALA A 84 1.75 0.43 21.89
CA ALA A 84 2.59 0.85 23.01
C ALA A 84 3.52 2.00 22.60
N ALA A 85 4.25 1.85 21.50
CA ALA A 85 5.17 2.86 20.99
C ALA A 85 4.48 4.20 20.62
N ILE A 86 3.24 4.13 20.13
CA ILE A 86 2.46 5.34 19.81
C ILE A 86 1.90 5.99 21.08
N ARG A 87 1.49 5.20 22.08
CA ARG A 87 1.07 5.72 23.39
C ARG A 87 2.21 6.42 24.15
N GLU A 88 3.43 5.93 24.06
CA GLU A 88 4.62 6.59 24.63
C GLU A 88 4.85 8.00 24.06
N LYS A 89 4.35 8.27 22.84
CA LYS A 89 4.42 9.60 22.21
C LYS A 89 3.24 10.50 22.62
N GLY A 90 2.40 10.05 23.56
CA GLY A 90 1.28 10.83 24.09
C GLY A 90 -0.03 10.69 23.33
N VAL A 91 -0.14 9.72 22.40
CA VAL A 91 -1.38 9.47 21.67
C VAL A 91 -2.23 8.45 22.42
N SER A 92 -3.51 8.77 22.67
CA SER A 92 -4.47 7.85 23.27
C SER A 92 -5.05 6.91 22.20
N ILE A 93 -4.81 5.61 22.36
CA ILE A 93 -5.43 4.56 21.51
C ILE A 93 -6.26 3.67 22.42
N THR A 94 -7.57 3.72 22.24
CA THR A 94 -8.56 2.99 23.06
C THR A 94 -9.54 2.23 22.16
N PRO A 95 -10.38 1.32 22.70
CA PRO A 95 -11.43 0.66 21.92
C PRO A 95 -12.43 1.61 21.24
N GLU A 96 -12.56 2.83 21.72
CA GLU A 96 -13.42 3.87 21.13
C GLU A 96 -12.74 4.54 19.91
N THR A 97 -11.41 4.52 19.82
CA THR A 97 -10.63 5.17 18.76
C THR A 97 -10.02 4.19 17.76
N LEU A 98 -9.93 2.91 18.12
CA LEU A 98 -9.44 1.83 17.25
C LEU A 98 -10.40 0.65 17.29
N MET A 99 -10.82 0.16 16.12
CA MET A 99 -11.60 -1.06 15.98
C MET A 99 -10.96 -2.03 14.99
N ILE A 100 -10.96 -3.31 15.32
CA ILE A 100 -10.47 -4.41 14.47
C ILE A 100 -11.67 -5.27 14.09
N ALA A 101 -11.82 -5.59 12.81
CA ALA A 101 -12.87 -6.49 12.38
C ALA A 101 -12.70 -7.87 13.03
N GLU A 102 -13.74 -8.37 13.68
CA GLU A 102 -13.74 -9.67 14.37
C GLU A 102 -13.36 -10.85 13.46
N ASN A 103 -13.57 -10.71 12.15
CA ASN A 103 -13.21 -11.70 11.13
C ASN A 103 -11.86 -11.46 10.47
N THR A 104 -11.01 -10.57 11.01
CA THR A 104 -9.64 -10.35 10.53
C THR A 104 -8.77 -11.56 10.82
N PRO A 105 -8.07 -12.14 9.81
CA PRO A 105 -7.15 -13.25 10.02
C PRO A 105 -5.86 -12.78 10.70
N LEU A 106 -5.34 -13.64 11.59
CA LEU A 106 -4.11 -13.38 12.32
C LEU A 106 -2.88 -13.93 11.58
N ILE A 107 -1.81 -13.19 11.66
CA ILE A 107 -0.46 -13.68 11.34
C ILE A 107 0.07 -14.34 12.60
N LEU A 108 0.39 -15.63 12.49
CA LEU A 108 1.00 -16.41 13.56
C LEU A 108 2.53 -16.49 13.36
N PRO A 109 3.33 -16.78 14.38
CA PRO A 109 4.78 -16.94 14.27
C PRO A 109 5.20 -17.92 13.16
N ILE A 110 4.42 -19.01 12.97
CA ILE A 110 4.61 -20.02 11.94
C ILE A 110 4.63 -19.42 10.51
N HIS A 111 3.84 -18.38 10.26
CA HIS A 111 3.78 -17.74 8.94
C HIS A 111 5.08 -17.04 8.59
N GLY A 112 5.68 -16.30 9.54
CA GLY A 112 6.96 -15.63 9.35
C GLY A 112 8.11 -16.63 9.16
N GLU A 113 8.10 -17.74 9.88
CA GLU A 113 9.09 -18.81 9.73
C GLU A 113 9.00 -19.48 8.36
N LEU A 114 7.78 -19.78 7.89
CA LEU A 114 7.55 -20.35 6.56
C LEU A 114 7.96 -19.38 5.44
N ASP A 115 7.63 -18.11 5.58
CA ASP A 115 7.97 -17.08 4.60
C ASP A 115 9.49 -17.01 4.39
N ARG A 116 10.25 -16.94 5.49
CA ARG A 116 11.72 -16.94 5.45
C ARG A 116 12.29 -18.23 4.87
N ALA A 117 11.79 -19.39 5.31
CA ALA A 117 12.31 -20.67 4.85
C ALA A 117 12.06 -20.91 3.34
N ARG A 118 10.90 -20.46 2.82
CA ARG A 118 10.61 -20.52 1.38
C ARG A 118 11.55 -19.63 0.58
N GLU A 119 11.80 -18.39 1.05
CA GLU A 119 12.75 -17.48 0.39
C GLU A 119 14.20 -18.01 0.44
N GLU A 120 14.60 -18.65 1.55
CA GLU A 120 15.92 -19.28 1.67
C GLU A 120 16.09 -20.50 0.75
N ALA A 121 15.04 -21.33 0.64
CA ALA A 121 15.02 -22.50 -0.22
C ALA A 121 14.91 -22.17 -1.72
N ALA A 122 14.45 -20.97 -2.07
CA ALA A 122 14.28 -20.55 -3.45
C ALA A 122 15.64 -20.37 -4.16
N SER A 123 15.73 -20.87 -5.40
CA SER A 123 16.92 -20.71 -6.24
C SER A 123 17.09 -19.25 -6.71
N LYS A 124 18.30 -18.92 -7.17
CA LYS A 124 18.59 -17.60 -7.75
C LYS A 124 17.65 -17.33 -8.94
N GLY A 125 16.90 -16.25 -8.92
CA GLY A 125 15.93 -15.87 -9.95
C GLY A 125 14.49 -16.34 -9.70
N THR A 126 14.23 -17.17 -8.66
CA THR A 126 12.87 -17.55 -8.24
C THR A 126 12.45 -16.91 -6.92
N LYS A 127 13.33 -16.13 -6.30
CA LYS A 127 13.03 -15.34 -5.10
C LYS A 127 12.05 -14.23 -5.44
N ILE A 128 11.00 -14.10 -4.62
CA ILE A 128 10.02 -13.02 -4.73
C ILE A 128 10.57 -11.75 -4.08
N GLY A 129 11.44 -11.88 -3.09
CA GLY A 129 11.97 -10.77 -2.31
C GLY A 129 11.00 -10.34 -1.21
N THR A 130 10.36 -11.30 -0.54
CA THR A 130 9.40 -11.04 0.54
C THR A 130 10.06 -10.32 1.73
N THR A 131 9.23 -9.76 2.60
CA THR A 131 9.70 -9.11 3.83
C THR A 131 10.00 -10.11 4.95
N GLY A 132 9.71 -11.39 4.77
CA GLY A 132 9.85 -12.45 5.78
C GLY A 132 8.89 -12.32 6.96
N ARG A 133 7.82 -11.52 6.81
CA ARG A 133 6.85 -11.21 7.88
C ARG A 133 5.60 -12.11 7.87
N GLY A 134 5.57 -13.11 7.02
CA GLY A 134 4.48 -14.09 6.98
C GLY A 134 3.19 -13.61 6.33
N ILE A 135 3.23 -12.53 5.57
CA ILE A 135 2.05 -11.96 4.90
C ILE A 135 1.44 -12.96 3.92
N GLY A 136 2.27 -13.52 3.01
CA GLY A 136 1.85 -14.51 2.02
C GLY A 136 1.21 -15.74 2.67
N PRO A 137 1.92 -16.45 3.56
CA PRO A 137 1.37 -17.62 4.26
C PRO A 137 0.07 -17.34 5.03
N ALA A 138 -0.10 -16.14 5.62
CA ALA A 138 -1.34 -15.78 6.30
C ALA A 138 -2.52 -15.58 5.32
N TYR A 139 -2.28 -14.99 4.14
CA TYR A 139 -3.29 -14.93 3.07
C TYR A 139 -3.60 -16.31 2.48
N GLU A 140 -2.61 -17.20 2.32
CA GLU A 140 -2.84 -18.61 1.96
C GLU A 140 -3.77 -19.29 2.96
N ASP A 141 -3.57 -19.07 4.26
CA ASP A 141 -4.42 -19.63 5.31
C ASP A 141 -5.84 -19.07 5.28
N LYS A 142 -5.97 -17.75 5.00
CA LYS A 142 -7.27 -17.11 4.83
C LYS A 142 -8.08 -17.78 3.71
N VAL A 143 -7.52 -17.89 2.50
CA VAL A 143 -8.23 -18.49 1.36
C VAL A 143 -8.32 -20.01 1.48
N GLY A 144 -7.36 -20.65 2.17
CA GLY A 144 -7.36 -22.07 2.54
C GLY A 144 -8.36 -22.42 3.65
N ARG A 145 -9.05 -21.43 4.24
CA ARG A 145 -10.08 -21.59 5.29
C ARG A 145 -9.54 -22.27 6.55
N ARG A 146 -8.28 -21.99 6.92
CA ARG A 146 -7.60 -22.49 8.11
C ARG A 146 -7.00 -21.40 9.00
N ALA A 147 -7.19 -20.14 8.62
CA ALA A 147 -6.74 -19.02 9.44
C ALA A 147 -7.40 -19.00 10.82
N VAL A 148 -6.63 -18.63 11.84
CA VAL A 148 -7.14 -18.15 13.12
C VAL A 148 -7.56 -16.69 12.90
N ARG A 149 -8.77 -16.33 13.35
CA ARG A 149 -9.31 -14.97 13.26
C ARG A 149 -9.39 -14.32 14.63
N VAL A 150 -9.53 -13.01 14.68
CA VAL A 150 -9.67 -12.25 15.92
C VAL A 150 -10.80 -12.81 16.79
N ALA A 151 -11.98 -13.10 16.22
CA ALA A 151 -13.11 -13.67 16.96
C ALA A 151 -12.80 -15.04 17.58
N ASP A 152 -11.94 -15.85 16.97
CA ASP A 152 -11.60 -17.18 17.49
C ASP A 152 -10.84 -17.11 18.83
N LEU A 153 -10.24 -15.96 19.17
CA LEU A 153 -9.57 -15.72 20.46
C LEU A 153 -10.54 -15.68 21.65
N SER A 154 -11.84 -15.51 21.42
CA SER A 154 -12.84 -15.37 22.48
C SER A 154 -13.28 -16.69 23.10
N ASP A 155 -13.03 -17.82 22.44
CA ASP A 155 -13.43 -19.15 22.89
C ASP A 155 -12.27 -20.15 22.78
N GLU A 156 -11.83 -20.70 23.89
CA GLU A 156 -10.67 -21.58 23.98
C GLU A 156 -10.80 -22.82 23.10
N ALA A 157 -11.98 -23.46 23.10
CA ALA A 157 -12.20 -24.67 22.32
C ALA A 157 -12.10 -24.39 20.80
N THR A 158 -12.69 -23.29 20.37
CA THR A 158 -12.59 -22.79 18.98
C THR A 158 -11.16 -22.48 18.63
N LEU A 159 -10.43 -21.75 19.47
CA LEU A 159 -9.04 -21.40 19.25
C LEU A 159 -8.16 -22.64 19.06
N ILE A 160 -8.28 -23.63 19.95
CA ILE A 160 -7.56 -24.91 19.89
C ILE A 160 -7.87 -25.60 18.54
N ALA A 161 -9.14 -25.74 18.19
CA ALA A 161 -9.53 -26.39 16.93
C ALA A 161 -8.98 -25.68 15.68
N ARG A 162 -8.91 -24.34 15.70
CA ARG A 162 -8.32 -23.56 14.61
C ARG A 162 -6.81 -23.74 14.49
N VAL A 163 -6.09 -23.72 15.62
CA VAL A 163 -4.65 -23.98 15.66
C VAL A 163 -4.36 -25.40 15.15
N ASP A 164 -5.08 -26.41 15.64
CA ASP A 164 -4.92 -27.79 15.20
C ASP A 164 -5.12 -27.94 13.69
N ARG A 165 -6.14 -27.30 13.14
CA ARG A 165 -6.40 -27.30 11.69
C ARG A 165 -5.28 -26.63 10.90
N ALA A 166 -4.72 -25.53 11.38
CA ALA A 166 -3.59 -24.86 10.74
C ALA A 166 -2.35 -25.76 10.77
N LEU A 167 -2.03 -26.37 11.91
CA LEU A 167 -0.85 -27.22 12.09
C LEU A 167 -0.93 -28.52 11.27
N GLN A 168 -2.12 -29.11 11.09
CA GLN A 168 -2.30 -30.25 10.19
C GLN A 168 -1.81 -29.96 8.76
N HIS A 169 -1.91 -28.70 8.31
CA HIS A 169 -1.43 -28.28 7.00
C HIS A 169 0.06 -27.90 7.04
N HIS A 170 0.47 -27.15 8.05
CA HIS A 170 1.80 -26.55 8.09
C HIS A 170 2.91 -27.50 8.52
N ASP A 171 2.65 -28.46 9.41
CA ASP A 171 3.68 -29.36 9.93
C ASP A 171 4.28 -30.30 8.86
N PRO A 172 3.51 -30.89 7.93
CA PRO A 172 4.08 -31.63 6.82
C PRO A 172 4.98 -30.76 5.92
N LEU A 173 4.55 -29.53 5.64
CA LEU A 173 5.32 -28.58 4.83
C LEU A 173 6.61 -28.16 5.54
N ARG A 174 6.55 -27.87 6.83
CA ARG A 174 7.71 -27.52 7.67
C ARG A 174 8.76 -28.64 7.66
N ARG A 175 8.31 -29.88 7.86
CA ARG A 175 9.21 -31.05 7.77
C ARG A 175 9.87 -31.18 6.40
N GLY A 176 9.12 -30.94 5.32
CA GLY A 176 9.66 -30.93 3.95
C GLY A 176 10.71 -29.84 3.72
N LEU A 177 10.61 -28.72 4.42
CA LEU A 177 11.59 -27.62 4.38
C LEU A 177 12.71 -27.76 5.44
N GLY A 178 12.75 -28.86 6.20
CA GLY A 178 13.76 -29.09 7.23
C GLY A 178 13.57 -28.24 8.49
N ILE A 179 12.37 -27.69 8.71
CA ILE A 179 12.03 -26.90 9.90
C ILE A 179 11.36 -27.79 10.92
N ALA A 180 11.68 -27.60 12.21
CA ALA A 180 11.03 -28.33 13.31
C ALA A 180 9.50 -28.13 13.30
N PRO A 181 8.71 -29.13 13.73
CA PRO A 181 7.28 -28.96 14.02
C PRO A 181 7.03 -27.84 15.02
N VAL A 182 5.84 -27.25 14.95
CA VAL A 182 5.45 -26.20 15.89
C VAL A 182 5.18 -26.80 17.28
N ASP A 183 5.64 -26.12 18.31
CA ASP A 183 5.14 -26.39 19.66
C ASP A 183 3.70 -25.86 19.75
N ARG A 184 2.76 -26.79 19.62
CA ARG A 184 1.31 -26.52 19.60
C ARG A 184 0.84 -25.84 20.87
N ASP A 185 1.24 -26.39 22.02
CA ASP A 185 0.74 -25.92 23.31
C ASP A 185 1.35 -24.54 23.66
N ALA A 186 2.60 -24.31 23.29
CA ALA A 186 3.22 -22.99 23.42
C ALA A 186 2.53 -21.94 22.53
N LEU A 187 2.16 -22.30 21.28
CA LEU A 187 1.43 -21.38 20.39
C LEU A 187 0.04 -21.03 20.95
N ILE A 188 -0.69 -22.02 21.45
CA ILE A 188 -2.01 -21.80 22.09
C ILE A 188 -1.86 -20.90 23.31
N ALA A 189 -0.88 -21.16 24.18
CA ALA A 189 -0.64 -20.34 25.36
C ALA A 189 -0.32 -18.88 25.00
N GLN A 190 0.51 -18.63 23.98
CA GLN A 190 0.80 -17.29 23.48
C GLN A 190 -0.46 -16.57 22.98
N LEU A 191 -1.34 -17.28 22.27
CA LEU A 191 -2.58 -16.70 21.77
C LEU A 191 -3.58 -16.40 22.90
N GLN A 192 -3.66 -17.26 23.92
CA GLN A 192 -4.46 -17.01 25.12
C GLN A 192 -3.95 -15.82 25.93
N GLU A 193 -2.63 -15.63 26.02
CA GLU A 193 -2.01 -14.48 26.71
C GLU A 193 -2.33 -13.14 26.06
N ILE A 194 -2.35 -13.08 24.71
CA ILE A 194 -2.64 -11.83 24.01
C ILE A 194 -4.13 -11.57 23.81
N ALA A 195 -4.99 -12.60 23.89
CA ALA A 195 -6.43 -12.48 23.66
C ALA A 195 -7.09 -11.35 24.47
N PRO A 196 -6.89 -11.21 25.79
CA PRO A 196 -7.49 -10.14 26.58
C PRO A 196 -7.00 -8.73 26.20
N GLN A 197 -5.90 -8.62 25.48
CA GLN A 197 -5.35 -7.34 25.02
C GLN A 197 -5.88 -6.94 23.63
N ILE A 198 -6.27 -7.91 22.80
CA ILE A 198 -6.77 -7.71 21.43
C ILE A 198 -8.30 -7.64 21.39
N LEU A 199 -8.99 -8.49 22.10
CA LEU A 199 -10.45 -8.61 22.08
C LEU A 199 -11.20 -7.31 22.42
N PRO A 200 -10.72 -6.43 23.31
CA PRO A 200 -11.37 -5.14 23.53
C PRO A 200 -11.52 -4.27 22.28
N TYR A 201 -10.63 -4.43 21.29
CA TYR A 201 -10.69 -3.71 20.02
C TYR A 201 -11.55 -4.43 18.96
N ALA A 202 -11.95 -5.67 19.18
CA ALA A 202 -12.70 -6.45 18.20
C ALA A 202 -14.14 -5.97 18.09
N GLY A 203 -14.66 -5.89 16.87
CA GLY A 203 -16.04 -5.49 16.64
C GLY A 203 -16.55 -5.70 15.22
N PRO A 204 -17.86 -5.49 15.01
CA PRO A 204 -18.52 -5.64 13.72
C PRO A 204 -18.25 -4.41 12.83
N VAL A 205 -17.03 -4.29 12.31
CA VAL A 205 -16.55 -3.16 11.50
C VAL A 205 -17.52 -2.82 10.37
N TRP A 206 -18.02 -3.82 9.63
CA TRP A 206 -18.96 -3.60 8.54
C TRP A 206 -20.22 -2.83 8.97
N LYS A 207 -20.74 -3.12 10.18
CA LYS A 207 -21.92 -2.46 10.74
C LYS A 207 -21.61 -1.01 11.12
N VAL A 208 -20.50 -0.79 11.82
CA VAL A 208 -20.09 0.54 12.26
C VAL A 208 -19.81 1.46 11.06
N LEU A 209 -19.15 0.95 10.01
CA LEU A 209 -18.90 1.72 8.79
C LEU A 209 -20.21 2.00 8.00
N LEU A 210 -21.14 1.05 7.96
CA LEU A 210 -22.46 1.27 7.36
C LEU A 210 -23.25 2.36 8.09
N GLU A 211 -23.23 2.35 9.43
CA GLU A 211 -23.87 3.38 10.28
C GLU A 211 -23.20 4.74 10.09
N ALA A 212 -21.87 4.80 10.06
CA ALA A 212 -21.11 6.02 9.78
C ALA A 212 -21.49 6.63 8.42
N ARG A 213 -21.57 5.79 7.38
CA ARG A 213 -22.00 6.19 6.03
C ARG A 213 -23.42 6.74 6.02
N ARG A 214 -24.37 6.06 6.69
CA ARG A 214 -25.77 6.52 6.82
C ARG A 214 -25.89 7.83 7.58
N ALA A 215 -24.98 8.09 8.51
CA ALA A 215 -24.88 9.34 9.25
C ALA A 215 -24.17 10.46 8.46
N GLY A 216 -23.82 10.24 7.18
CA GLY A 216 -23.13 11.22 6.35
C GLY A 216 -21.69 11.49 6.76
N LYS A 217 -21.04 10.58 7.51
CA LYS A 217 -19.62 10.71 7.87
C LYS A 217 -18.73 10.38 6.68
N ARG A 218 -17.60 11.08 6.61
CA ARG A 218 -16.57 10.87 5.57
C ARG A 218 -15.65 9.72 5.98
N ILE A 219 -15.56 8.70 5.13
CA ILE A 219 -14.68 7.56 5.35
C ILE A 219 -13.51 7.65 4.38
N LEU A 220 -12.29 7.57 4.90
CA LEU A 220 -11.06 7.42 4.14
C LEU A 220 -10.63 5.96 4.18
N PHE A 221 -10.64 5.29 3.05
CA PHE A 221 -10.08 3.95 2.90
C PHE A 221 -8.60 4.06 2.52
N GLU A 222 -7.73 3.65 3.43
CA GLU A 222 -6.29 3.73 3.30
C GLU A 222 -5.72 2.42 2.75
N GLY A 223 -5.26 2.45 1.49
CA GLY A 223 -4.57 1.34 0.85
C GLY A 223 -3.08 1.27 1.22
N ALA A 224 -2.55 0.06 1.18
CA ALA A 224 -1.12 -0.23 1.30
C ALA A 224 -0.58 -0.71 -0.05
N GLN A 225 0.75 -0.69 -0.24
CA GLN A 225 1.44 -1.04 -1.49
C GLN A 225 1.02 -0.18 -2.68
N GLY A 226 1.07 -0.72 -3.90
CA GLY A 226 0.64 -0.08 -5.13
C GLY A 226 -0.03 -1.07 -6.07
N ALA A 227 -0.88 -0.61 -6.97
CA ALA A 227 -1.72 -1.43 -7.84
C ALA A 227 -0.91 -2.40 -8.73
N LEU A 228 0.33 -2.05 -9.09
CA LEU A 228 1.22 -2.96 -9.82
C LEU A 228 1.79 -4.11 -8.96
N LEU A 229 1.53 -4.09 -7.65
CA LEU A 229 1.79 -5.19 -6.71
C LEU A 229 0.52 -5.99 -6.38
N ASP A 230 -0.61 -5.70 -7.00
CA ASP A 230 -1.86 -6.46 -6.83
C ASP A 230 -1.67 -7.92 -7.26
N ILE A 231 -2.25 -8.86 -6.50
CA ILE A 231 -2.09 -10.30 -6.75
C ILE A 231 -2.64 -10.74 -8.11
N ASP A 232 -3.68 -10.07 -8.62
CA ASP A 232 -4.34 -10.42 -9.88
C ASP A 232 -3.86 -9.55 -11.05
N PHE A 233 -3.72 -8.22 -10.83
CA PHE A 233 -3.45 -7.23 -11.87
C PHE A 233 -2.02 -6.68 -11.86
N GLY A 234 -1.21 -7.08 -10.91
CA GLY A 234 0.18 -6.66 -10.80
C GLY A 234 1.14 -7.47 -11.69
N THR A 235 2.42 -7.20 -11.52
CA THR A 235 3.51 -7.87 -12.26
C THR A 235 3.87 -9.22 -11.63
N TYR A 236 2.91 -10.16 -11.68
CA TYR A 236 3.03 -11.50 -11.12
C TYR A 236 4.24 -12.25 -11.70
N PRO A 237 5.03 -13.01 -10.90
CA PRO A 237 4.82 -13.35 -9.50
C PRO A 237 5.40 -12.33 -8.49
N PHE A 238 5.99 -11.24 -8.95
CA PHE A 238 6.65 -10.22 -8.11
C PHE A 238 5.63 -9.21 -7.57
N VAL A 239 4.71 -9.69 -6.76
CA VAL A 239 3.54 -8.96 -6.22
C VAL A 239 3.36 -9.25 -4.74
N THR A 240 2.46 -8.50 -4.06
CA THR A 240 1.98 -8.86 -2.74
C THR A 240 0.90 -9.94 -2.83
N SER A 241 0.56 -10.56 -1.71
CA SER A 241 -0.44 -11.63 -1.65
C SER A 241 -1.87 -11.12 -1.43
N SER A 242 -2.12 -9.84 -1.64
CA SER A 242 -3.44 -9.23 -1.49
C SER A 242 -3.88 -8.50 -2.75
N ASN A 243 -5.18 -8.29 -2.90
CA ASN A 243 -5.70 -7.30 -3.84
C ASN A 243 -5.42 -5.90 -3.30
N VAL A 244 -4.87 -5.04 -4.15
CA VAL A 244 -4.44 -3.67 -3.83
C VAL A 244 -5.32 -2.64 -4.53
N ILE A 245 -5.94 -3.01 -5.66
CA ILE A 245 -6.84 -2.13 -6.42
C ILE A 245 -8.03 -1.66 -5.56
N ALA A 246 -8.60 -0.52 -5.91
CA ALA A 246 -9.60 0.16 -5.08
C ALA A 246 -10.86 -0.69 -4.77
N GLY A 247 -11.24 -1.61 -5.66
CA GLY A 247 -12.37 -2.52 -5.42
C GLY A 247 -12.26 -3.34 -4.13
N GLN A 248 -11.03 -3.62 -3.69
CA GLN A 248 -10.78 -4.32 -2.42
C GLN A 248 -11.19 -3.50 -1.18
N ALA A 249 -11.31 -2.19 -1.28
CA ALA A 249 -11.70 -1.35 -0.14
C ALA A 249 -13.08 -1.75 0.40
N ALA A 250 -14.04 -2.00 -0.48
CA ALA A 250 -15.38 -2.42 -0.08
C ALA A 250 -15.35 -3.80 0.60
N THR A 251 -14.81 -4.82 -0.07
CA THR A 251 -14.76 -6.21 0.46
C THR A 251 -13.86 -6.34 1.67
N GLY A 252 -12.77 -5.56 1.73
CA GLY A 252 -11.78 -5.59 2.80
C GLY A 252 -12.27 -5.00 4.13
N VAL A 253 -13.40 -4.29 4.13
CA VAL A 253 -14.06 -3.79 5.35
C VAL A 253 -15.49 -4.31 5.50
N GLY A 254 -15.97 -5.13 4.56
CA GLY A 254 -17.31 -5.72 4.61
C GLY A 254 -18.44 -4.80 4.16
N LEU A 255 -18.18 -3.85 3.27
CA LEU A 255 -19.17 -2.99 2.64
C LEU A 255 -19.47 -3.43 1.20
N GLY A 256 -20.59 -2.98 0.66
CA GLY A 256 -20.91 -3.13 -0.77
C GLY A 256 -20.09 -2.16 -1.64
N PRO A 257 -19.94 -2.45 -2.96
CA PRO A 257 -19.13 -1.63 -3.87
C PRO A 257 -19.59 -0.18 -3.98
N GLY A 258 -20.90 0.09 -3.81
CA GLY A 258 -21.45 1.45 -3.76
C GLY A 258 -21.09 2.25 -2.50
N ALA A 259 -20.14 1.77 -1.68
CA ALA A 259 -19.57 2.53 -0.57
C ALA A 259 -18.39 3.42 -0.99
N ILE A 260 -17.91 3.27 -2.22
CA ILE A 260 -16.78 4.03 -2.78
C ILE A 260 -17.34 5.12 -3.68
N ASP A 261 -17.11 6.38 -3.32
CA ASP A 261 -17.62 7.53 -4.08
C ASP A 261 -16.50 8.15 -4.91
N TYR A 262 -15.25 8.14 -4.40
CA TYR A 262 -14.08 8.68 -5.09
C TYR A 262 -12.86 7.80 -4.90
N VAL A 263 -12.13 7.52 -5.97
CA VAL A 263 -10.87 6.79 -5.95
C VAL A 263 -9.73 7.73 -6.33
N LEU A 264 -8.81 7.97 -5.39
CA LEU A 264 -7.61 8.77 -5.58
C LEU A 264 -6.40 7.85 -5.78
N GLY A 265 -5.80 7.88 -6.96
CA GLY A 265 -4.54 7.21 -7.25
C GLY A 265 -3.34 8.06 -6.82
N ILE A 266 -2.40 7.51 -6.07
CA ILE A 266 -1.15 8.21 -5.78
C ILE A 266 -0.12 7.78 -6.82
N VAL A 267 0.46 8.76 -7.51
CA VAL A 267 1.37 8.58 -8.64
C VAL A 267 2.61 9.44 -8.43
N LYS A 268 3.78 8.87 -8.58
CA LYS A 268 5.03 9.61 -8.58
C LYS A 268 5.31 10.16 -9.98
N ALA A 269 5.86 11.36 -10.10
CA ALA A 269 6.20 11.99 -11.39
C ALA A 269 7.28 11.23 -12.19
N TYR A 270 7.81 10.16 -11.64
CA TYR A 270 8.70 9.17 -12.26
C TYR A 270 8.33 7.79 -11.69
N THR A 271 9.04 6.74 -12.08
CA THR A 271 8.71 5.40 -11.63
C THR A 271 9.79 4.86 -10.71
N THR A 272 9.39 4.15 -9.63
CA THR A 272 10.32 3.42 -8.78
C THR A 272 9.81 2.02 -8.47
N ARG A 273 10.74 1.09 -8.26
CA ARG A 273 10.42 -0.28 -7.86
C ARG A 273 11.41 -0.78 -6.82
N VAL A 274 10.91 -1.51 -5.82
CA VAL A 274 11.73 -2.27 -4.87
C VAL A 274 11.71 -3.74 -5.24
N GLY A 275 12.84 -4.41 -5.14
CA GLY A 275 12.93 -5.85 -5.39
C GLY A 275 13.06 -6.24 -6.85
N GLU A 276 12.81 -7.52 -7.10
CA GLU A 276 12.94 -8.16 -8.40
C GLU A 276 11.73 -7.89 -9.31
N GLY A 277 11.81 -8.39 -10.52
CA GLY A 277 10.75 -8.35 -11.51
C GLY A 277 10.92 -7.27 -12.58
N PRO A 278 10.08 -7.32 -13.64
CA PRO A 278 10.20 -6.46 -14.80
C PRO A 278 9.97 -4.98 -14.46
N PHE A 279 10.76 -4.11 -15.10
CA PHE A 279 10.66 -2.67 -14.98
C PHE A 279 11.04 -2.03 -16.33
N PRO A 280 10.11 -1.95 -17.30
CA PRO A 280 10.44 -1.56 -18.67
C PRO A 280 11.12 -0.20 -18.79
N THR A 281 10.76 0.77 -17.96
CA THR A 281 11.32 2.12 -17.99
C THR A 281 12.50 2.34 -17.03
N GLU A 282 13.09 1.26 -16.48
CA GLU A 282 14.23 1.35 -15.58
C GLU A 282 15.43 2.05 -16.25
N LEU A 283 16.14 2.86 -15.47
CA LEU A 283 17.33 3.58 -15.87
C LEU A 283 18.52 3.10 -15.05
N ASP A 284 19.50 2.55 -15.75
CA ASP A 284 20.78 2.12 -15.16
C ASP A 284 21.92 3.07 -15.64
N ASP A 285 21.64 4.37 -15.56
CA ASP A 285 22.48 5.45 -16.04
C ASP A 285 22.51 6.64 -15.07
N ALA A 286 23.12 7.77 -15.50
CA ALA A 286 23.23 8.99 -14.70
C ALA A 286 21.87 9.60 -14.36
N ASP A 287 20.86 9.47 -15.22
CA ASP A 287 19.51 9.98 -14.97
C ASP A 287 18.82 9.15 -13.88
N GLY A 288 18.95 7.81 -13.92
CA GLY A 288 18.47 6.91 -12.88
C GLY A 288 19.12 7.17 -11.52
N GLU A 289 20.43 7.41 -11.49
CA GLU A 289 21.16 7.77 -10.27
C GLU A 289 20.70 9.13 -9.72
N ARG A 290 20.48 10.11 -10.59
CA ARG A 290 19.98 11.44 -10.22
C ARG A 290 18.59 11.37 -9.62
N LEU A 291 17.66 10.62 -10.23
CA LEU A 291 16.32 10.38 -9.69
C LEU A 291 16.39 9.72 -8.29
N GLY A 292 17.23 8.70 -8.14
CA GLY A 292 17.43 7.98 -6.89
C GLY A 292 17.95 8.88 -5.77
N THR A 293 18.96 9.69 -6.06
CA THR A 293 19.61 10.57 -5.07
C THR A 293 18.68 11.72 -4.68
N ARG A 294 18.13 12.47 -5.67
CA ARG A 294 17.25 13.60 -5.40
C ARG A 294 15.92 13.19 -4.78
N GLY A 295 15.38 12.06 -5.23
CA GLY A 295 14.15 11.48 -4.68
C GLY A 295 14.31 10.80 -3.32
N HIS A 296 15.55 10.69 -2.79
CA HIS A 296 15.83 9.91 -1.58
C HIS A 296 15.24 8.51 -1.65
N GLU A 297 15.45 7.82 -2.79
CA GLU A 297 14.82 6.54 -3.10
C GLU A 297 15.51 5.37 -2.39
N PHE A 298 15.29 5.32 -1.07
CA PHE A 298 15.75 4.24 -0.19
C PHE A 298 14.58 3.71 0.64
N GLY A 299 14.55 2.39 0.83
CA GLY A 299 13.50 1.74 1.62
C GLY A 299 13.52 2.21 3.08
N THR A 300 12.40 2.71 3.58
CA THR A 300 12.28 3.26 4.94
C THR A 300 12.61 2.24 6.04
N VAL A 301 12.35 0.95 5.79
CA VAL A 301 12.56 -0.14 6.76
C VAL A 301 13.88 -0.86 6.51
N THR A 302 14.22 -1.11 5.24
CA THR A 302 15.36 -1.94 4.86
C THR A 302 16.60 -1.13 4.45
N GLY A 303 16.47 0.18 4.22
CA GLY A 303 17.53 1.02 3.65
C GLY A 303 17.93 0.63 2.21
N ARG A 304 17.23 -0.32 1.59
CA ARG A 304 17.54 -0.82 0.25
C ARG A 304 17.26 0.26 -0.79
N LYS A 305 18.22 0.48 -1.71
CA LYS A 305 18.05 1.41 -2.84
C LYS A 305 16.89 0.94 -3.73
N ARG A 306 16.01 1.87 -4.13
CA ARG A 306 14.96 1.62 -5.11
C ARG A 306 15.53 1.77 -6.52
N ARG A 307 15.09 0.93 -7.43
CA ARG A 307 15.29 1.06 -8.86
C ARG A 307 14.47 2.25 -9.35
N CYS A 308 15.02 3.08 -10.22
CA CYS A 308 14.36 4.29 -10.72
C CYS A 308 14.23 4.24 -12.24
N GLY A 309 13.21 4.88 -12.76
CA GLY A 309 12.96 4.96 -14.19
C GLY A 309 12.04 6.12 -14.57
N TRP A 310 11.93 6.40 -15.87
CA TRP A 310 11.04 7.41 -16.39
C TRP A 310 9.57 7.09 -16.11
N PHE A 311 8.72 8.11 -16.15
CA PHE A 311 7.28 7.94 -15.95
C PHE A 311 6.69 6.99 -17.01
N ASP A 312 5.91 6.03 -16.58
CA ASP A 312 5.25 5.03 -17.44
C ASP A 312 3.76 5.29 -17.51
N ALA A 313 3.33 5.99 -18.56
CA ALA A 313 1.93 6.33 -18.75
C ALA A 313 1.07 5.10 -19.10
N CYS A 314 1.65 4.07 -19.72
CA CYS A 314 0.91 2.86 -20.03
C CYS A 314 0.52 2.10 -18.78
N LEU A 315 1.46 1.93 -17.83
CA LEU A 315 1.19 1.29 -16.55
C LEU A 315 0.19 2.07 -15.72
N VAL A 316 0.39 3.40 -15.60
CA VAL A 316 -0.51 4.24 -14.80
C VAL A 316 -1.92 4.27 -15.40
N ARG A 317 -2.06 4.37 -16.73
CA ARG A 317 -3.37 4.28 -17.42
C ARG A 317 -4.06 2.95 -17.13
N GLN A 318 -3.32 1.83 -17.16
CA GLN A 318 -3.84 0.51 -16.82
C GLN A 318 -4.34 0.45 -15.37
N THR A 319 -3.56 0.98 -14.42
CA THR A 319 -3.96 0.97 -13.01
C THR A 319 -5.09 1.96 -12.72
N CYS A 320 -5.16 3.09 -13.42
CA CYS A 320 -6.33 3.98 -13.37
C CYS A 320 -7.60 3.25 -13.79
N ALA A 321 -7.55 2.49 -14.89
CA ALA A 321 -8.69 1.74 -15.39
C ALA A 321 -9.10 0.60 -14.44
N THR A 322 -8.13 -0.23 -13.98
CA THR A 322 -8.42 -1.39 -13.11
C THR A 322 -8.88 -0.99 -11.70
N SER A 323 -8.46 0.18 -11.21
CA SER A 323 -8.90 0.72 -9.92
C SER A 323 -10.10 1.67 -10.04
N GLY A 324 -10.50 2.09 -11.25
CA GLY A 324 -11.57 3.06 -11.44
C GLY A 324 -11.23 4.43 -10.82
N MET A 325 -10.01 4.94 -11.06
CA MET A 325 -9.56 6.20 -10.46
C MET A 325 -10.33 7.40 -11.03
N ASN A 326 -10.82 8.26 -10.15
CA ASN A 326 -11.48 9.52 -10.51
C ASN A 326 -10.50 10.68 -10.65
N GLY A 327 -9.35 10.57 -9.97
CA GLY A 327 -8.26 11.53 -10.03
C GLY A 327 -6.99 10.94 -9.46
N ILE A 328 -5.87 11.61 -9.75
CA ILE A 328 -4.57 11.24 -9.19
C ILE A 328 -4.02 12.37 -8.32
N ALA A 329 -3.19 11.96 -7.35
CA ALA A 329 -2.27 12.86 -6.68
C ALA A 329 -0.87 12.61 -7.23
N LEU A 330 -0.35 13.56 -7.98
CA LEU A 330 1.00 13.49 -8.55
C LEU A 330 2.01 14.00 -7.53
N THR A 331 2.99 13.17 -7.19
CA THR A 331 3.98 13.44 -6.14
C THR A 331 5.38 13.59 -6.71
N LYS A 332 6.25 14.26 -5.94
CA LYS A 332 7.70 14.38 -6.24
C LYS A 332 8.01 15.04 -7.59
N LEU A 333 7.22 16.05 -7.96
CA LEU A 333 7.50 16.84 -9.17
C LEU A 333 8.86 17.54 -9.08
N ASP A 334 9.21 18.02 -7.90
CA ASP A 334 10.48 18.69 -7.53
C ASP A 334 11.72 17.86 -7.86
N VAL A 335 11.63 16.55 -7.86
CA VAL A 335 12.74 15.64 -8.21
C VAL A 335 13.15 15.79 -9.67
N LEU A 336 12.23 16.20 -10.54
CA LEU A 336 12.45 16.41 -11.97
C LEU A 336 13.07 17.79 -12.31
N ASP A 337 13.21 18.68 -11.34
CA ASP A 337 13.80 20.01 -11.56
C ASP A 337 15.21 19.91 -12.15
N GLY A 338 15.53 20.77 -13.13
CA GLY A 338 16.84 20.87 -13.74
C GLY A 338 17.22 19.73 -14.68
N PHE A 339 16.31 18.81 -15.04
CA PHE A 339 16.49 17.97 -16.22
C PHE A 339 16.29 18.81 -17.49
N GLU A 340 17.13 18.61 -18.50
CA GLU A 340 16.99 19.26 -19.81
C GLU A 340 15.87 18.62 -20.63
N THR A 341 15.76 17.29 -20.56
CA THR A 341 14.75 16.50 -21.27
C THR A 341 14.15 15.49 -20.30
N LEU A 342 12.83 15.35 -20.35
CA LEU A 342 12.07 14.35 -19.64
C LEU A 342 11.46 13.37 -20.64
N LYS A 343 11.33 12.10 -20.23
CA LYS A 343 10.73 11.08 -21.08
C LYS A 343 9.51 10.47 -20.40
N ILE A 344 8.47 10.24 -21.19
CA ILE A 344 7.25 9.53 -20.77
C ILE A 344 7.10 8.30 -21.67
N CYS A 345 6.99 7.11 -21.06
CA CYS A 345 6.67 5.90 -21.81
C CYS A 345 5.21 5.93 -22.25
N VAL A 346 4.98 5.88 -23.55
CA VAL A 346 3.67 5.97 -24.20
C VAL A 346 3.24 4.67 -24.86
N GLY A 347 4.07 3.64 -24.83
CA GLY A 347 3.83 2.32 -25.39
C GLY A 347 5.03 1.41 -25.19
N TYR A 348 4.89 0.14 -25.56
CA TYR A 348 5.98 -0.81 -25.59
C TYR A 348 6.13 -1.40 -26.98
N ASP A 349 7.36 -1.71 -27.36
CA ASP A 349 7.66 -2.63 -28.44
C ASP A 349 7.88 -4.02 -27.82
N LEU A 350 7.13 -5.03 -28.26
CA LEU A 350 7.34 -6.41 -27.92
C LEU A 350 7.56 -7.21 -29.21
N ASP A 351 8.81 -7.57 -29.48
CA ASP A 351 9.20 -8.36 -30.62
C ASP A 351 8.70 -7.76 -31.99
N GLY A 352 8.74 -6.43 -32.13
CA GLY A 352 8.27 -5.68 -33.31
C GLY A 352 6.77 -5.33 -33.30
N THR A 353 6.05 -5.70 -32.23
CA THR A 353 4.62 -5.36 -32.06
C THR A 353 4.46 -4.25 -31.04
N ARG A 354 3.84 -3.13 -31.41
CA ARG A 354 3.51 -2.06 -30.49
C ARG A 354 2.35 -2.43 -29.59
N LEU A 355 2.54 -2.31 -28.29
CA LEU A 355 1.52 -2.51 -27.26
C LEU A 355 1.23 -1.17 -26.55
N ASP A 356 -0.01 -1.00 -26.11
CA ASP A 356 -0.48 0.13 -25.30
C ASP A 356 -0.68 -0.22 -23.82
N HIS A 357 -0.37 -1.44 -23.44
CA HIS A 357 -0.45 -1.98 -22.09
C HIS A 357 0.69 -2.98 -21.82
N LEU A 358 1.01 -3.22 -20.55
CA LEU A 358 1.96 -4.26 -20.18
C LEU A 358 1.30 -5.63 -20.26
N PRO A 359 1.87 -6.61 -20.97
CA PRO A 359 1.35 -7.98 -21.03
C PRO A 359 1.40 -8.64 -19.65
N MET A 360 0.51 -9.64 -19.40
CA MET A 360 0.46 -10.32 -18.10
C MET A 360 1.57 -11.36 -17.89
N ALA A 361 2.10 -11.94 -18.97
CA ALA A 361 3.15 -12.95 -18.86
C ALA A 361 4.50 -12.30 -18.49
N ALA A 362 5.15 -12.78 -17.42
CA ALA A 362 6.39 -12.23 -16.90
C ALA A 362 7.52 -12.19 -17.93
N GLU A 363 7.65 -13.25 -18.77
CA GLU A 363 8.64 -13.32 -19.82
C GLU A 363 8.39 -12.30 -20.93
N ALA A 364 7.12 -12.01 -21.25
CA ALA A 364 6.76 -10.96 -22.19
C ALA A 364 7.03 -9.56 -21.60
N GLN A 365 6.72 -9.36 -20.33
CA GLN A 365 7.03 -8.11 -19.61
C GLN A 365 8.52 -7.80 -19.64
N ALA A 366 9.37 -8.81 -19.43
CA ALA A 366 10.83 -8.66 -19.43
C ALA A 366 11.40 -8.29 -20.80
N ARG A 367 10.69 -8.58 -21.90
CA ARG A 367 11.10 -8.23 -23.28
C ARG A 367 10.51 -6.92 -23.79
N CYS A 368 9.58 -6.32 -23.05
CA CYS A 368 9.01 -5.04 -23.44
C CYS A 368 10.06 -3.94 -23.47
N VAL A 369 10.21 -3.29 -24.61
CA VAL A 369 11.08 -2.12 -24.79
C VAL A 369 10.20 -0.86 -24.78
N PRO A 370 10.44 0.11 -23.88
CA PRO A 370 9.60 1.29 -23.77
C PRO A 370 9.73 2.20 -24.99
N ILE A 371 8.61 2.71 -25.46
CA ILE A 371 8.54 3.74 -26.50
C ILE A 371 8.30 5.07 -25.79
N TYR A 372 9.22 6.00 -25.95
CA TYR A 372 9.19 7.27 -25.25
C TYR A 372 8.68 8.44 -26.12
N GLU A 373 7.94 9.34 -25.49
CA GLU A 373 7.75 10.72 -25.87
C GLU A 373 8.70 11.59 -25.06
N GLU A 374 9.40 12.51 -25.72
CA GLU A 374 10.33 13.44 -25.08
C GLU A 374 9.68 14.81 -24.92
N LEU A 375 9.88 15.41 -23.74
CA LEU A 375 9.39 16.72 -23.36
C LEU A 375 10.55 17.58 -22.86
N PRO A 376 10.56 18.89 -23.14
CA PRO A 376 11.53 19.78 -22.51
C PRO A 376 11.36 19.79 -21.00
N GLY A 377 12.46 19.69 -20.28
CA GLY A 377 12.49 19.89 -18.84
C GLY A 377 12.48 21.37 -18.47
N TRP A 378 12.73 21.65 -17.21
CA TRP A 378 12.76 23.01 -16.66
C TRP A 378 13.93 23.21 -15.70
N ALA A 379 14.49 24.41 -15.69
CA ALA A 379 15.61 24.78 -14.83
C ALA A 379 15.16 25.41 -13.49
N GLN A 380 13.99 26.04 -13.47
CA GLN A 380 13.44 26.69 -12.28
C GLN A 380 12.92 25.65 -11.30
N SER A 381 13.12 25.85 -9.99
CA SER A 381 12.60 24.92 -8.97
C SER A 381 11.09 24.95 -8.90
N THR A 382 10.51 23.75 -8.73
CA THR A 382 9.09 23.55 -8.41
C THR A 382 8.88 23.29 -6.91
N GLU A 383 9.99 23.15 -6.14
CA GLU A 383 9.92 22.86 -4.71
C GLU A 383 9.20 23.97 -3.95
N GLY A 384 8.23 23.59 -3.13
CA GLY A 384 7.45 24.53 -2.32
C GLY A 384 6.36 25.30 -3.07
N ALA A 385 6.13 25.02 -4.36
CA ALA A 385 5.02 25.63 -5.10
C ALA A 385 3.67 25.24 -4.49
N ARG A 386 2.77 26.23 -4.29
CA ARG A 386 1.45 26.06 -3.68
C ARG A 386 0.31 26.48 -4.62
N SER A 387 0.63 27.00 -5.77
CA SER A 387 -0.33 27.33 -6.82
C SER A 387 0.25 27.01 -8.20
N TRP A 388 -0.62 26.89 -9.20
CA TRP A 388 -0.19 26.71 -10.60
C TRP A 388 0.70 27.89 -11.11
N ALA A 389 0.49 29.09 -10.58
CA ALA A 389 1.26 30.26 -10.98
C ALA A 389 2.72 30.21 -10.50
N ASP A 390 3.03 29.39 -9.52
CA ASP A 390 4.38 29.21 -8.98
C ASP A 390 5.21 28.24 -9.83
N LEU A 391 4.55 27.51 -10.74
CA LEU A 391 5.20 26.46 -11.56
C LEU A 391 5.74 27.02 -12.88
N PRO A 392 6.91 26.56 -13.35
CA PRO A 392 7.36 26.86 -14.70
C PRO A 392 6.43 26.26 -15.76
N ALA A 393 6.33 26.91 -16.91
CA ALA A 393 5.42 26.53 -17.99
C ALA A 393 5.64 25.09 -18.48
N GLU A 394 6.90 24.66 -18.54
CA GLU A 394 7.28 23.30 -18.95
C GLU A 394 6.82 22.26 -17.93
N ALA A 395 6.88 22.55 -16.63
CA ALA A 395 6.35 21.67 -15.59
C ALA A 395 4.82 21.54 -15.70
N ILE A 396 4.11 22.64 -15.97
CA ILE A 396 2.66 22.61 -16.23
C ILE A 396 2.35 21.76 -17.46
N LYS A 397 3.11 21.91 -18.56
CA LYS A 397 2.94 21.09 -19.76
C LYS A 397 3.19 19.62 -19.50
N TYR A 398 4.21 19.28 -18.71
CA TYR A 398 4.48 17.91 -18.28
C TYR A 398 3.29 17.31 -17.52
N VAL A 399 2.79 18.01 -16.50
CA VAL A 399 1.63 17.55 -15.72
C VAL A 399 0.39 17.35 -16.59
N ARG A 400 0.10 18.31 -17.49
CA ARG A 400 -1.02 18.21 -18.43
C ARG A 400 -0.86 17.05 -19.40
N ARG A 401 0.38 16.81 -19.88
CA ARG A 401 0.64 15.68 -20.77
C ARG A 401 0.47 14.34 -20.06
N VAL A 402 0.87 14.25 -18.79
CA VAL A 402 0.57 13.07 -17.96
C VAL A 402 -0.93 12.82 -17.87
N GLU A 403 -1.75 13.83 -17.55
CA GLU A 403 -3.22 13.71 -17.50
C GLU A 403 -3.80 13.18 -18.81
N GLU A 404 -3.38 13.73 -19.94
CA GLU A 404 -3.85 13.31 -21.27
C GLU A 404 -3.51 11.84 -21.56
N LEU A 405 -2.26 11.44 -21.26
CA LEU A 405 -1.77 10.09 -21.58
C LEU A 405 -2.40 9.02 -20.72
N ILE A 406 -2.68 9.31 -19.44
CA ILE A 406 -3.30 8.34 -18.53
C ILE A 406 -4.83 8.39 -18.53
N GLY A 407 -5.42 9.46 -19.08
CA GLY A 407 -6.89 9.66 -19.11
C GLY A 407 -7.50 9.89 -17.74
N CYS A 408 -6.73 10.45 -16.78
CA CYS A 408 -7.19 10.70 -15.42
C CYS A 408 -6.65 12.06 -14.94
N PRO A 409 -7.51 12.94 -14.36
CA PRO A 409 -7.10 14.29 -13.98
C PRO A 409 -6.20 14.28 -12.73
N VAL A 410 -5.30 15.26 -12.63
CA VAL A 410 -4.55 15.54 -11.40
C VAL A 410 -5.44 16.31 -10.42
N ALA A 411 -5.88 15.63 -9.36
CA ALA A 411 -6.67 16.24 -8.28
C ALA A 411 -5.78 16.96 -7.25
N LEU A 412 -4.58 16.43 -7.01
CA LEU A 412 -3.57 17.03 -6.13
C LEU A 412 -2.18 16.95 -6.76
N LEU A 413 -1.37 18.00 -6.55
CA LEU A 413 0.02 18.04 -6.98
C LEU A 413 0.91 18.34 -5.78
N SER A 414 1.78 17.41 -5.42
CA SER A 414 2.74 17.55 -4.32
C SER A 414 4.11 17.96 -4.85
N THR A 415 4.63 19.08 -4.37
CA THR A 415 5.84 19.75 -4.86
C THR A 415 7.03 19.68 -3.91
N SER A 416 6.85 19.08 -2.72
CA SER A 416 7.92 18.79 -1.75
C SER A 416 7.48 17.72 -0.74
N PRO A 417 8.35 17.25 0.16
CA PRO A 417 7.96 16.39 1.28
C PRO A 417 7.04 17.07 2.30
N GLU A 418 7.08 18.41 2.40
CA GLU A 418 6.31 19.19 3.37
C GLU A 418 4.81 19.12 3.06
N ARG A 419 4.00 18.99 4.10
CA ARG A 419 2.55 18.81 4.01
C ARG A 419 1.85 19.96 3.25
N GLU A 420 2.23 21.19 3.56
CA GLU A 420 1.61 22.40 3.01
C GLU A 420 1.96 22.65 1.54
N ASP A 421 3.01 22.00 1.03
CA ASP A 421 3.45 22.14 -0.35
C ASP A 421 2.68 21.18 -1.26
N THR A 422 1.37 21.44 -1.31
CA THR A 422 0.41 20.66 -2.11
C THR A 422 -0.58 21.60 -2.77
N ILE A 423 -0.67 21.54 -4.10
CA ILE A 423 -1.66 22.26 -4.90
C ILE A 423 -2.92 21.41 -4.95
N LEU A 424 -4.02 21.89 -4.37
CA LEU A 424 -5.32 21.25 -4.46
C LEU A 424 -6.04 21.73 -5.72
N VAL A 425 -6.31 20.82 -6.65
CA VAL A 425 -7.05 21.09 -7.89
C VAL A 425 -8.51 20.68 -7.74
N THR A 426 -8.74 19.48 -7.19
CA THR A 426 -10.09 18.97 -6.92
C THR A 426 -10.09 18.33 -5.54
N ASP A 427 -11.04 18.70 -4.70
CA ASP A 427 -11.18 18.08 -3.37
C ASP A 427 -11.85 16.70 -3.51
N PRO A 428 -11.15 15.59 -3.15
CA PRO A 428 -11.72 14.25 -3.24
C PRO A 428 -12.96 14.03 -2.34
N PHE A 429 -13.15 14.86 -1.31
CA PHE A 429 -14.31 14.81 -0.41
C PHE A 429 -15.44 15.77 -0.81
N ALA A 430 -15.28 16.55 -1.89
CA ALA A 430 -16.37 17.36 -2.41
C ALA A 430 -17.51 16.48 -2.98
N ASP A 431 -18.75 16.98 -2.89
CA ASP A 431 -19.93 16.33 -3.47
C ASP A 431 -19.97 16.50 -4.99
#